data_88df13bd149318b6ae14c44ddcc064e0
#
_entry.id   88df13bd149318b6ae14c44ddcc064e0
#
_cell.length_a   1.000
_cell.length_b   1.000
_cell.length_c   1.000
_cell.angle_alpha   90.00
_cell.angle_beta   90.00
_cell.angle_gamma   90.00
#
_symmetry.space_group_name_H-M   'P 1'
#
loop_
_entity.id
_entity.type
_entity.pdbx_description
1 polymer ?
#
loop_
_entity_poly.entity_id
_entity_poly.type
_entity_poly.pdbx_seq_one_letter_code
_entity_poly.pdbx_strand_id
1 'polypeptide(L)'
;MMILPPIHRWPTALLIAARRFNQKNGWVMSSHIAMSMMLALFPFVLFSVALAGTLAGLFSQNLEMEQLTDHVFGVWPAPVAKPILAELKAVLRTSNTQLVTLGGLLALYFASNGVDAVRVAMVQAYHDTDTRPFWKTRGLCIALVILGGAGIILAATVEILVPLYMRYLADLLPFATVPKGLESGLSGIFALSLPVGAVLSFHLLLPGRMHRWQRILPGALLTLLLWLAAGGGFAIYVSSFAQYSATYAGLAGAMAAMIFLYLNSAILIIGAEFNGALIDLADEANRAQG
;
A
#
# COMPACT_ATOMS: atom_id res chain seq x y z
N MET A 1 -14.05 -26.01 -17.80
CA MET A 1 -14.42 -25.00 -16.78
C MET A 1 -13.59 -25.29 -15.54
N MET A 2 -12.43 -24.60 -15.40
CA MET A 2 -11.47 -24.93 -14.33
C MET A 2 -11.98 -24.34 -13.03
N ILE A 3 -12.46 -25.19 -12.13
CA ILE A 3 -13.00 -24.84 -10.83
C ILE A 3 -11.84 -24.86 -9.83
N LEU A 4 -11.82 -23.92 -8.86
CA LEU A 4 -10.87 -23.96 -7.73
C LEU A 4 -10.97 -25.34 -7.03
N PRO A 5 -9.87 -25.82 -6.44
CA PRO A 5 -9.93 -27.07 -5.69
C PRO A 5 -10.89 -26.93 -4.52
N PRO A 6 -11.55 -28.03 -4.13
CA PRO A 6 -12.53 -27.99 -3.03
C PRO A 6 -11.86 -27.53 -1.73
N ILE A 7 -12.64 -26.85 -0.88
CA ILE A 7 -12.16 -26.15 0.34
C ILE A 7 -11.33 -27.03 1.26
N HIS A 8 -11.61 -28.35 1.32
CA HIS A 8 -10.84 -29.28 2.14
C HIS A 8 -9.33 -29.38 1.73
N ARG A 9 -8.94 -28.95 0.52
CA ARG A 9 -7.54 -28.90 0.06
C ARG A 9 -6.84 -27.58 0.37
N TRP A 10 -7.53 -26.60 0.91
CA TRP A 10 -6.95 -25.29 1.25
C TRP A 10 -5.86 -25.37 2.34
N PRO A 11 -6.02 -26.17 3.41
CA PRO A 11 -4.93 -26.35 4.37
C PRO A 11 -3.65 -26.92 3.72
N THR A 12 -3.82 -27.87 2.79
CA THR A 12 -2.70 -28.42 2.01
C THR A 12 -2.05 -27.34 1.14
N ALA A 13 -2.85 -26.51 0.47
CA ALA A 13 -2.33 -25.40 -0.32
C ALA A 13 -1.55 -24.39 0.56
N LEU A 14 -2.00 -24.12 1.78
CA LEU A 14 -1.32 -23.24 2.73
C LEU A 14 0.05 -23.80 3.15
N LEU A 15 0.11 -25.10 3.43
CA LEU A 15 1.38 -25.78 3.76
C LEU A 15 2.35 -25.75 2.57
N ILE A 16 1.84 -26.00 1.35
CA ILE A 16 2.63 -25.88 0.12
C ILE A 16 3.15 -24.46 -0.05
N ALA A 17 2.30 -23.45 0.14
CA ALA A 17 2.68 -22.05 0.04
C ALA A 17 3.78 -21.66 1.04
N ALA A 18 3.65 -22.05 2.30
CA ALA A 18 4.66 -21.81 3.32
C ALA A 18 6.00 -22.50 3.00
N ARG A 19 5.94 -23.74 2.51
CA ARG A 19 7.15 -24.48 2.07
C ARG A 19 7.81 -23.81 0.88
N ARG A 20 7.04 -23.42 -0.15
CA ARG A 20 7.53 -22.73 -1.34
C ARG A 20 8.12 -21.37 -1.01
N PHE A 21 7.48 -20.61 -0.15
CA PHE A 21 8.00 -19.35 0.35
C PHE A 21 9.41 -19.49 0.91
N ASN A 22 9.65 -20.51 1.76
CA ASN A 22 10.99 -20.76 2.30
C ASN A 22 11.97 -21.25 1.22
N GLN A 23 11.54 -22.16 0.34
CA GLN A 23 12.40 -22.73 -0.72
C GLN A 23 12.82 -21.71 -1.77
N LYS A 24 11.98 -20.73 -2.06
CA LYS A 24 12.23 -19.67 -3.04
C LYS A 24 12.85 -18.40 -2.41
N ASN A 25 13.40 -18.51 -1.21
CA ASN A 25 13.98 -17.38 -0.49
C ASN A 25 13.00 -16.22 -0.28
N GLY A 26 11.74 -16.52 0.08
CA GLY A 26 10.70 -15.52 0.29
C GLY A 26 11.07 -14.44 1.29
N TRP A 27 11.83 -14.79 2.34
CA TRP A 27 12.35 -13.82 3.31
C TRP A 27 13.32 -12.82 2.67
N VAL A 28 14.21 -13.27 1.77
CA VAL A 28 15.14 -12.39 1.05
C VAL A 28 14.38 -11.49 0.09
N MET A 29 13.39 -12.01 -0.63
CA MET A 29 12.56 -11.20 -1.52
C MET A 29 11.73 -10.16 -0.75
N SER A 30 11.20 -10.53 0.42
CA SER A 30 10.47 -9.60 1.30
C SER A 30 11.37 -8.46 1.78
N SER A 31 12.60 -8.76 2.13
CA SER A 31 13.60 -7.75 2.51
C SER A 31 13.96 -6.83 1.34
N HIS A 32 14.10 -7.36 0.14
CA HIS A 32 14.36 -6.57 -1.07
C HIS A 32 13.20 -5.63 -1.40
N ILE A 33 11.96 -6.11 -1.32
CA ILE A 33 10.76 -5.27 -1.51
C ILE A 33 10.71 -4.17 -0.45
N ALA A 34 10.88 -4.52 0.83
CA ALA A 34 10.85 -3.57 1.94
C ALA A 34 11.90 -2.46 1.78
N MET A 35 13.13 -2.83 1.41
CA MET A 35 14.21 -1.88 1.15
C MET A 35 13.91 -0.98 -0.04
N SER A 36 13.39 -1.54 -1.14
CA SER A 36 13.00 -0.76 -2.33
C SER A 36 11.88 0.23 -2.03
N MET A 37 10.89 -0.18 -1.23
CA MET A 37 9.81 0.71 -0.77
C MET A 37 10.34 1.79 0.19
N MET A 38 11.23 1.43 1.10
CA MET A 38 11.84 2.39 2.04
C MET A 38 12.63 3.48 1.31
N LEU A 39 13.40 3.11 0.29
CA LEU A 39 14.13 4.07 -0.54
C LEU A 39 13.18 5.00 -1.33
N ALA A 40 11.98 4.55 -1.65
CA ALA A 40 10.98 5.35 -2.33
C ALA A 40 10.27 6.34 -1.39
N LEU A 41 10.22 6.06 -0.09
CA LEU A 41 9.47 6.88 0.89
C LEU A 41 9.99 8.31 0.95
N PHE A 42 11.30 8.51 1.00
CA PHE A 42 11.86 9.84 1.14
C PHE A 42 11.54 10.76 -0.06
N PRO A 43 11.83 10.38 -1.33
CA PRO A 43 11.43 11.18 -2.48
C PRO A 43 9.90 11.34 -2.60
N PHE A 44 9.13 10.30 -2.22
CA PHE A 44 7.68 10.35 -2.26
C PHE A 44 7.10 11.38 -1.28
N VAL A 45 7.62 11.43 -0.07
CA VAL A 45 7.20 12.42 0.94
C VAL A 45 7.54 13.82 0.46
N LEU A 46 8.76 14.05 -0.04
CA LEU A 46 9.16 15.36 -0.58
C LEU A 46 8.25 15.79 -1.72
N PHE A 47 7.96 14.90 -2.66
CA PHE A 47 7.06 15.16 -3.78
C PHE A 47 5.64 15.49 -3.31
N SER A 48 5.08 14.65 -2.43
CA SER A 48 3.69 14.80 -1.93
C SER A 48 3.50 16.14 -1.25
N VAL A 49 4.48 16.57 -0.51
CA VAL A 49 4.49 17.83 0.20
C VAL A 49 4.64 19.01 -0.74
N ALA A 50 5.59 18.94 -1.66
CA ALA A 50 5.78 19.98 -2.65
C ALA A 50 4.53 20.15 -3.53
N LEU A 51 3.88 19.03 -3.88
CA LEU A 51 2.62 19.02 -4.60
C LEU A 51 1.48 19.65 -3.78
N ALA A 52 1.35 19.27 -2.50
CA ALA A 52 0.35 19.84 -1.61
C ALA A 52 0.56 21.36 -1.43
N GLY A 53 1.80 21.81 -1.26
CA GLY A 53 2.14 23.23 -1.18
C GLY A 53 1.81 24.00 -2.46
N THR A 54 2.08 23.40 -3.63
CA THR A 54 1.72 24.00 -4.92
C THR A 54 0.20 24.09 -5.10
N LEU A 55 -0.53 23.03 -4.79
CA LEU A 55 -1.99 23.02 -4.86
C LEU A 55 -2.62 24.00 -3.84
N ALA A 56 -2.12 24.04 -2.62
CA ALA A 56 -2.58 25.01 -1.62
C ALA A 56 -2.37 26.46 -2.08
N GLY A 57 -1.24 26.77 -2.71
CA GLY A 57 -0.96 28.08 -3.29
C GLY A 57 -1.89 28.46 -4.45
N LEU A 58 -2.43 27.46 -5.17
CA LEU A 58 -3.40 27.67 -6.26
C LEU A 58 -4.84 27.86 -5.73
N PHE A 59 -5.20 27.22 -4.61
CA PHE A 59 -6.59 27.18 -4.12
C PHE A 59 -6.88 28.14 -2.97
N SER A 60 -5.88 28.63 -2.24
CA SER A 60 -6.14 29.59 -1.17
C SER A 60 -4.95 30.44 -0.78
N GLN A 61 -5.18 31.74 -0.69
CA GLN A 61 -4.30 32.69 -0.01
C GLN A 61 -4.41 32.61 1.53
N ASN A 62 -5.28 31.73 2.10
CA ASN A 62 -5.68 31.73 3.51
C ASN A 62 -5.69 30.38 4.22
N LEU A 63 -5.19 29.28 3.64
CA LEU A 63 -5.07 28.02 4.37
C LEU A 63 -3.77 28.00 5.18
N GLU A 64 -3.91 28.03 6.50
CA GLU A 64 -2.78 27.86 7.41
C GLU A 64 -2.17 26.46 7.21
N MET A 65 -0.93 26.44 6.75
CA MET A 65 -0.16 25.23 6.45
C MET A 65 -0.06 24.27 7.65
N GLU A 66 -0.22 24.81 8.87
CA GLU A 66 -0.24 24.02 10.10
C GLU A 66 -1.42 23.06 10.18
N GLN A 67 -2.60 23.49 9.75
CA GLN A 67 -3.80 22.64 9.78
C GLN A 67 -3.71 21.46 8.79
N LEU A 68 -3.13 21.68 7.60
CA LEU A 68 -2.91 20.61 6.62
C LEU A 68 -1.88 19.59 7.11
N THR A 69 -0.81 20.05 7.74
CA THR A 69 0.24 19.15 8.25
C THR A 69 -0.26 18.30 9.42
N ASP A 70 -1.07 18.85 10.29
CA ASP A 70 -1.64 18.11 11.42
C ASP A 70 -2.65 17.04 10.96
N HIS A 71 -3.42 17.29 9.92
CA HIS A 71 -4.34 16.29 9.36
C HIS A 71 -3.62 15.15 8.65
N VAL A 72 -2.58 15.44 7.88
CA VAL A 72 -1.85 14.41 7.12
C VAL A 72 -0.92 13.59 8.01
N PHE A 73 -0.27 14.23 8.98
CA PHE A 73 0.73 13.58 9.84
C PHE A 73 0.22 13.27 11.25
N GLY A 74 -0.98 13.70 11.62
CA GLY A 74 -1.56 13.48 12.94
C GLY A 74 -1.79 11.99 13.29
N VAL A 75 -1.86 11.12 12.27
CA VAL A 75 -1.97 9.66 12.42
C VAL A 75 -0.60 8.99 12.59
N TRP A 76 0.49 9.71 12.27
CA TRP A 76 1.84 9.15 12.31
C TRP A 76 2.47 9.30 13.69
N PRO A 77 3.25 8.31 14.15
CA PRO A 77 4.00 8.44 15.41
C PRO A 77 4.89 9.70 15.39
N ALA A 78 4.82 10.50 16.45
CA ALA A 78 5.55 11.78 16.57
C ALA A 78 7.05 11.71 16.23
N PRO A 79 7.80 10.62 16.56
CA PRO A 79 9.21 10.49 16.18
C PRO A 79 9.44 10.39 14.67
N VAL A 80 8.45 9.92 13.90
CA VAL A 80 8.51 9.82 12.44
C VAL A 80 8.02 11.11 11.79
N ALA A 81 6.92 11.66 12.30
CA ALA A 81 6.30 12.86 11.76
C ALA A 81 7.15 14.13 11.94
N LYS A 82 7.77 14.33 13.11
CA LYS A 82 8.54 15.56 13.42
C LYS A 82 9.72 15.84 12.48
N PRO A 83 10.62 14.89 12.18
CA PRO A 83 11.71 15.13 11.23
C PRO A 83 11.19 15.45 9.83
N ILE A 84 10.17 14.72 9.38
CA ILE A 84 9.55 14.92 8.06
C ILE A 84 8.91 16.31 7.98
N LEU A 85 8.20 16.74 9.02
CA LEU A 85 7.59 18.06 9.11
C LEU A 85 8.63 19.19 9.13
N ALA A 86 9.78 18.99 9.76
CA ALA A 86 10.87 19.95 9.78
C ALA A 86 11.49 20.15 8.38
N GLU A 87 11.77 19.05 7.68
CA GLU A 87 12.24 19.07 6.29
C GLU A 87 11.20 19.67 5.35
N LEU A 88 9.94 19.33 5.56
CA LEU A 88 8.82 19.90 4.86
C LEU A 88 8.78 21.42 4.96
N LYS A 89 8.80 21.95 6.18
CA LYS A 89 8.81 23.39 6.42
C LYS A 89 10.03 24.07 5.77
N ALA A 90 11.18 23.42 5.76
CA ALA A 90 12.38 23.89 5.09
C ALA A 90 12.21 23.95 3.56
N VAL A 91 11.65 22.91 2.95
CA VAL A 91 11.41 22.82 1.49
C VAL A 91 10.34 23.82 1.04
N LEU A 92 9.25 23.99 1.82
CA LEU A 92 8.19 24.95 1.50
C LEU A 92 8.62 26.40 1.57
N ARG A 93 9.58 26.73 2.44
CA ARG A 93 10.21 28.08 2.49
C ARG A 93 11.08 28.36 1.26
N THR A 94 11.57 27.32 0.61
CA THR A 94 12.39 27.41 -0.60
C THR A 94 11.56 27.01 -1.82
N SER A 95 10.56 27.80 -2.19
CA SER A 95 9.67 27.51 -3.34
C SER A 95 10.48 27.47 -4.65
N ASN A 96 11.06 26.31 -4.94
CA ASN A 96 11.83 26.07 -6.15
C ASN A 96 11.13 24.98 -6.98
N THR A 97 10.45 25.40 -8.05
CA THR A 97 9.75 24.52 -8.99
C THR A 97 10.65 23.39 -9.54
N GLN A 98 11.97 23.64 -9.62
CA GLN A 98 12.94 22.63 -10.06
C GLN A 98 13.09 21.49 -9.05
N LEU A 99 13.02 21.77 -7.75
CA LEU A 99 13.05 20.72 -6.71
C LEU A 99 11.78 19.88 -6.71
N VAL A 100 10.63 20.47 -7.02
CA VAL A 100 9.35 19.73 -7.14
C VAL A 100 9.42 18.75 -8.31
N THR A 101 9.87 19.19 -9.48
CA THR A 101 9.93 18.33 -10.67
C THR A 101 10.99 17.24 -10.54
N LEU A 102 12.19 17.57 -10.08
CA LEU A 102 13.26 16.58 -9.89
C LEU A 102 12.90 15.58 -8.76
N GLY A 103 12.39 16.08 -7.64
CA GLY A 103 11.91 15.24 -6.53
C GLY A 103 10.80 14.30 -6.96
N GLY A 104 9.82 14.79 -7.74
CA GLY A 104 8.73 13.99 -8.29
C GLY A 104 9.21 12.90 -9.25
N LEU A 105 10.16 13.21 -10.14
CA LEU A 105 10.75 12.22 -11.05
C LEU A 105 11.53 11.13 -10.29
N LEU A 106 12.32 11.53 -9.29
CA LEU A 106 13.05 10.59 -8.44
C LEU A 106 12.09 9.73 -7.60
N ALA A 107 11.06 10.33 -7.02
CA ALA A 107 10.03 9.62 -6.27
C ALA A 107 9.34 8.57 -7.15
N LEU A 108 8.92 8.94 -8.36
CA LEU A 108 8.29 8.05 -9.31
C LEU A 108 9.23 6.90 -9.73
N TYR A 109 10.50 7.21 -9.97
CA TYR A 109 11.50 6.20 -10.32
C TYR A 109 11.70 5.20 -9.18
N PHE A 110 11.97 5.65 -7.96
CA PHE A 110 12.19 4.76 -6.82
C PHE A 110 10.93 3.99 -6.41
N ALA A 111 9.77 4.62 -6.42
CA ALA A 111 8.51 3.94 -6.14
C ALA A 111 8.23 2.85 -7.17
N SER A 112 8.49 3.10 -8.46
CA SER A 112 8.31 2.09 -9.51
C SER A 112 9.31 0.92 -9.38
N ASN A 113 10.49 1.11 -8.79
CA ASN A 113 11.40 0.01 -8.42
C ASN A 113 10.80 -0.89 -7.33
N GLY A 114 10.13 -0.29 -6.33
CA GLY A 114 9.41 -1.05 -5.30
C GLY A 114 8.31 -1.93 -5.90
N VAL A 115 7.51 -1.38 -6.82
CA VAL A 115 6.47 -2.16 -7.52
C VAL A 115 7.09 -3.23 -8.42
N ASP A 116 8.22 -2.97 -9.07
CA ASP A 116 8.92 -3.97 -9.88
C ASP A 116 9.46 -5.13 -9.02
N ALA A 117 9.97 -4.85 -7.82
CA ALA A 117 10.37 -5.89 -6.87
C ALA A 117 9.17 -6.78 -6.47
N VAL A 118 7.98 -6.19 -6.25
CA VAL A 118 6.73 -6.95 -6.03
C VAL A 118 6.38 -7.78 -7.27
N ARG A 119 6.50 -7.21 -8.48
CA ARG A 119 6.23 -7.93 -9.73
C ARG A 119 7.09 -9.19 -9.86
N VAL A 120 8.38 -9.08 -9.61
CA VAL A 120 9.30 -10.24 -9.66
C VAL A 120 8.84 -11.32 -8.69
N ALA A 121 8.47 -10.96 -7.46
CA ALA A 121 7.95 -11.91 -6.48
C ALA A 121 6.62 -12.55 -6.93
N MET A 122 5.71 -11.78 -7.53
CA MET A 122 4.43 -12.29 -8.05
C MET A 122 4.64 -13.27 -9.20
N VAL A 123 5.48 -12.94 -10.18
CA VAL A 123 5.82 -13.84 -11.31
C VAL A 123 6.36 -15.16 -10.78
N GLN A 124 7.24 -15.12 -9.79
CA GLN A 124 7.82 -16.32 -9.19
C GLN A 124 6.80 -17.14 -8.39
N ALA A 125 5.90 -16.48 -7.65
CA ALA A 125 4.88 -17.14 -6.82
C ALA A 125 3.84 -17.87 -7.67
N TYR A 126 3.42 -17.25 -8.79
CA TYR A 126 2.47 -17.86 -9.73
C TYR A 126 3.09 -18.83 -10.71
N HIS A 127 4.41 -19.09 -10.63
CA HIS A 127 5.15 -19.94 -11.59
C HIS A 127 5.01 -19.50 -13.05
N ASP A 128 4.79 -18.21 -13.25
CA ASP A 128 4.66 -17.63 -14.57
C ASP A 128 6.01 -17.35 -15.21
N THR A 129 6.04 -17.33 -16.55
CA THR A 129 7.17 -16.79 -17.32
C THR A 129 6.75 -15.41 -17.81
N ASP A 130 7.45 -14.37 -17.38
CA ASP A 130 7.20 -13.03 -17.86
C ASP A 130 7.90 -12.79 -19.19
N THR A 131 7.13 -12.82 -20.26
CA THR A 131 7.61 -12.58 -21.63
C THR A 131 7.45 -11.12 -22.07
N ARG A 132 6.98 -10.26 -21.17
CA ARG A 132 6.78 -8.84 -21.48
C ARG A 132 8.12 -8.12 -21.64
N PRO A 133 8.30 -7.28 -22.67
CA PRO A 133 9.53 -6.50 -22.82
C PRO A 133 9.66 -5.50 -21.69
N PHE A 134 10.89 -5.13 -21.35
CA PHE A 134 11.24 -4.22 -20.26
C PHE A 134 10.37 -2.95 -20.22
N TRP A 135 10.13 -2.32 -21.36
CA TRP A 135 9.34 -1.09 -21.42
C TRP A 135 7.88 -1.26 -20.98
N LYS A 136 7.28 -2.42 -21.28
CA LYS A 136 5.89 -2.72 -20.85
C LYS A 136 5.82 -2.98 -19.36
N THR A 137 6.76 -3.73 -18.81
CA THR A 137 6.83 -3.99 -17.37
C THR A 137 7.11 -2.72 -16.59
N ARG A 138 8.04 -1.89 -17.07
CA ARG A 138 8.36 -0.61 -16.45
C ARG A 138 7.19 0.36 -16.52
N GLY A 139 6.55 0.48 -17.67
CA GLY A 139 5.35 1.30 -17.85
C GLY A 139 4.20 0.88 -16.92
N LEU A 140 3.99 -0.43 -16.75
CA LEU A 140 3.00 -0.96 -15.81
C LEU A 140 3.32 -0.56 -14.36
N CYS A 141 4.58 -0.70 -13.92
CA CYS A 141 5.00 -0.31 -12.57
C CYS A 141 4.79 1.19 -12.33
N ILE A 142 5.16 2.04 -13.28
CA ILE A 142 4.93 3.48 -13.21
C ILE A 142 3.43 3.80 -13.16
N ALA A 143 2.62 3.16 -14.00
CA ALA A 143 1.17 3.36 -14.01
C ALA A 143 0.53 2.98 -12.66
N LEU A 144 0.96 1.87 -12.04
CA LEU A 144 0.48 1.46 -10.73
C LEU A 144 0.88 2.44 -9.62
N VAL A 145 2.08 3.02 -9.69
CA VAL A 145 2.49 4.07 -8.74
C VAL A 145 1.62 5.32 -8.90
N ILE A 146 1.38 5.76 -10.14
CA ILE A 146 0.55 6.95 -10.40
C ILE A 146 -0.90 6.70 -9.95
N LEU A 147 -1.47 5.55 -10.31
CA LEU A 147 -2.83 5.19 -9.90
C LEU A 147 -2.97 5.03 -8.38
N GLY A 148 -1.99 4.39 -7.74
CA GLY A 148 -1.95 4.25 -6.29
C GLY A 148 -1.83 5.62 -5.59
N GLY A 149 -0.95 6.49 -6.06
CA GLY A 149 -0.79 7.85 -5.56
C GLY A 149 -2.06 8.69 -5.75
N ALA A 150 -2.67 8.63 -6.94
CA ALA A 150 -3.95 9.30 -7.22
C ALA A 150 -5.06 8.75 -6.31
N GLY A 151 -5.11 7.44 -6.09
CA GLY A 151 -6.05 6.80 -5.17
C GLY A 151 -5.89 7.30 -3.73
N ILE A 152 -4.66 7.43 -3.23
CA ILE A 152 -4.37 7.97 -1.89
C ILE A 152 -4.86 9.43 -1.79
N ILE A 153 -4.55 10.27 -2.79
CA ILE A 153 -4.99 11.67 -2.82
C ILE A 153 -6.52 11.75 -2.84
N LEU A 154 -7.16 10.93 -3.67
CA LEU A 154 -8.62 10.87 -3.75
C LEU A 154 -9.24 10.46 -2.42
N ALA A 155 -8.73 9.40 -1.78
CA ALA A 155 -9.21 8.93 -0.49
C ALA A 155 -9.05 10.01 0.61
N ALA A 156 -7.89 10.65 0.69
CA ALA A 156 -7.64 11.75 1.62
C ALA A 156 -8.59 12.93 1.36
N THR A 157 -8.83 13.27 0.09
CA THR A 157 -9.76 14.33 -0.30
C THR A 157 -11.19 14.01 0.14
N VAL A 158 -11.66 12.79 -0.09
CA VAL A 158 -12.99 12.34 0.33
C VAL A 158 -13.12 12.37 1.85
N GLU A 159 -12.09 11.93 2.58
CA GLU A 159 -12.09 11.90 4.04
C GLU A 159 -12.16 13.29 4.67
N ILE A 160 -11.65 14.32 3.99
CA ILE A 160 -11.75 15.72 4.41
C ILE A 160 -13.07 16.35 3.95
N LEU A 161 -13.45 16.15 2.69
CA LEU A 161 -14.61 16.85 2.09
C LEU A 161 -15.94 16.29 2.57
N VAL A 162 -16.04 14.99 2.84
CA VAL A 162 -17.33 14.38 3.26
C VAL A 162 -17.79 14.94 4.61
N PRO A 163 -16.99 14.97 5.69
CA PRO A 163 -17.39 15.58 6.94
C PRO A 163 -17.70 17.07 6.81
N LEU A 164 -16.90 17.80 6.03
CA LEU A 164 -17.13 19.24 5.80
C LEU A 164 -18.47 19.49 5.10
N TYR A 165 -18.77 18.73 4.05
CA TYR A 165 -20.01 18.84 3.30
C TYR A 165 -21.23 18.41 4.14
N MET A 166 -21.10 17.37 4.97
CA MET A 166 -22.15 16.92 5.86
C MET A 166 -22.48 17.96 6.94
N ARG A 167 -21.48 18.63 7.50
CA ARG A 167 -21.69 19.75 8.42
C ARG A 167 -22.41 20.91 7.74
N TYR A 168 -21.97 21.31 6.55
CA TYR A 168 -22.60 22.35 5.77
C TYR A 168 -24.08 22.03 5.44
N LEU A 169 -24.38 20.77 5.08
CA LEU A 169 -25.75 20.31 4.84
C LEU A 169 -26.60 20.34 6.12
N ALA A 170 -26.05 19.94 7.26
CA ALA A 170 -26.74 19.96 8.54
C ALA A 170 -27.10 21.41 8.98
N ASP A 171 -26.24 22.39 8.67
CA ASP A 171 -26.49 23.81 8.94
C ASP A 171 -27.56 24.39 8.00
N LEU A 172 -27.61 23.93 6.75
CA LEU A 172 -28.59 24.39 5.75
C LEU A 172 -29.98 23.75 5.93
N LEU A 173 -30.00 22.50 6.40
CA LEU A 173 -31.22 21.69 6.51
C LEU A 173 -31.40 21.17 7.95
N PRO A 174 -31.79 22.02 8.89
CA PRO A 174 -31.93 21.66 10.32
C PRO A 174 -32.95 20.55 10.59
N PHE A 175 -33.77 20.18 9.58
CA PHE A 175 -34.74 19.10 9.67
C PHE A 175 -34.24 17.77 9.06
N ALA A 176 -33.12 17.79 8.36
CA ALA A 176 -32.52 16.56 7.79
C ALA A 176 -31.61 15.90 8.83
N THR A 177 -32.12 14.91 9.53
CA THR A 177 -31.29 14.06 10.38
C THR A 177 -30.37 13.23 9.49
N VAL A 178 -29.12 13.69 9.31
CA VAL A 178 -28.09 12.87 8.69
C VAL A 178 -27.89 11.64 9.58
N PRO A 179 -28.02 10.40 9.04
CA PRO A 179 -27.86 9.20 9.87
C PRO A 179 -26.50 9.20 10.54
N LYS A 180 -26.49 9.12 11.88
CA LYS A 180 -25.26 8.95 12.66
C LYS A 180 -24.58 7.67 12.19
N GLY A 181 -23.43 7.77 11.54
CA GLY A 181 -22.70 6.62 10.98
C GLY A 181 -22.49 6.65 9.47
N LEU A 182 -23.16 7.54 8.73
CA LEU A 182 -22.92 7.70 7.30
C LEU A 182 -21.49 8.21 7.03
N GLU A 183 -21.00 9.17 7.82
CA GLU A 183 -19.64 9.67 7.75
C GLU A 183 -18.62 8.55 8.02
N SER A 184 -18.77 7.83 9.14
CA SER A 184 -17.86 6.73 9.50
C SER A 184 -17.94 5.55 8.52
N GLY A 185 -19.12 5.29 7.95
CA GLY A 185 -19.31 4.25 6.95
C GLY A 185 -18.60 4.58 5.63
N LEU A 186 -18.74 5.81 5.14
CA LEU A 186 -18.06 6.24 3.92
C LEU A 186 -16.54 6.28 4.10
N SER A 187 -16.03 6.89 5.17
CA SER A 187 -14.59 6.90 5.48
C SER A 187 -14.02 5.49 5.60
N GLY A 188 -14.73 4.57 6.27
CA GLY A 188 -14.33 3.17 6.37
C GLY A 188 -14.25 2.45 5.02
N ILE A 189 -15.21 2.69 4.12
CA ILE A 189 -15.20 2.11 2.77
C ILE A 189 -14.00 2.63 1.96
N PHE A 190 -13.72 3.93 1.99
CA PHE A 190 -12.58 4.51 1.28
C PHE A 190 -11.24 4.06 1.88
N ALA A 191 -11.12 4.01 3.21
CA ALA A 191 -9.92 3.51 3.88
C ALA A 191 -9.61 2.05 3.52
N LEU A 192 -10.63 1.19 3.37
CA LEU A 192 -10.47 -0.19 2.95
C LEU A 192 -10.27 -0.35 1.44
N SER A 193 -10.79 0.55 0.62
CA SER A 193 -10.72 0.44 -0.84
C SER A 193 -9.28 0.49 -1.37
N LEU A 194 -8.41 1.27 -0.75
CA LEU A 194 -7.00 1.41 -1.14
C LEU A 194 -6.20 0.10 -0.97
N PRO A 195 -6.12 -0.51 0.23
CA PRO A 195 -5.39 -1.76 0.40
C PRO A 195 -6.02 -2.90 -0.40
N VAL A 196 -7.34 -2.96 -0.51
CA VAL A 196 -8.03 -3.95 -1.35
C VAL A 196 -7.69 -3.75 -2.82
N GLY A 197 -7.78 -2.53 -3.32
CA GLY A 197 -7.42 -2.19 -4.70
C GLY A 197 -5.96 -2.47 -5.02
N ALA A 198 -5.04 -2.15 -4.10
CA ALA A 198 -3.62 -2.42 -4.25
C ALA A 198 -3.34 -3.93 -4.33
N VAL A 199 -3.85 -4.72 -3.37
CA VAL A 199 -3.66 -6.19 -3.35
C VAL A 199 -4.26 -6.83 -4.59
N LEU A 200 -5.48 -6.47 -4.99
CA LEU A 200 -6.10 -7.00 -6.21
C LEU A 200 -5.31 -6.61 -7.46
N SER A 201 -4.83 -5.36 -7.56
CA SER A 201 -4.00 -4.91 -8.67
C SER A 201 -2.69 -5.70 -8.76
N PHE A 202 -2.04 -5.97 -7.62
CA PHE A 202 -0.82 -6.75 -7.59
C PHE A 202 -1.04 -8.19 -8.03
N HIS A 203 -2.11 -8.84 -7.58
CA HIS A 203 -2.44 -10.21 -7.98
C HIS A 203 -2.96 -10.32 -9.42
N LEU A 204 -3.58 -9.28 -9.98
CA LEU A 204 -4.14 -9.27 -11.35
C LEU A 204 -3.12 -8.88 -12.42
N LEU A 205 -2.34 -7.83 -12.15
CA LEU A 205 -1.57 -7.13 -13.19
C LEU A 205 -0.08 -7.49 -13.18
N LEU A 206 0.48 -7.85 -12.02
CA LEU A 206 1.91 -8.10 -11.88
C LEU A 206 2.36 -9.50 -12.31
N PRO A 207 1.58 -10.58 -12.15
CA PRO A 207 1.97 -11.88 -12.67
C PRO A 207 2.28 -11.86 -14.17
N GLY A 208 3.09 -12.80 -14.66
CA GLY A 208 3.50 -12.90 -16.07
C GLY A 208 2.33 -13.15 -17.04
N ARG A 209 1.25 -13.75 -16.53
CA ARG A 209 0.01 -14.04 -17.26
C ARG A 209 -1.19 -13.46 -16.50
N MET A 210 -2.24 -13.11 -17.24
CA MET A 210 -3.51 -12.70 -16.63
C MET A 210 -4.26 -13.95 -16.12
N HIS A 211 -4.36 -14.05 -14.80
CA HIS A 211 -5.17 -15.07 -14.15
C HIS A 211 -6.64 -14.61 -14.01
N ARG A 212 -7.57 -15.55 -14.05
CA ARG A 212 -8.99 -15.24 -13.79
C ARG A 212 -9.15 -14.74 -12.36
N TRP A 213 -9.93 -13.70 -12.16
CA TRP A 213 -10.15 -13.08 -10.86
C TRP A 213 -10.59 -14.07 -9.76
N GLN A 214 -11.36 -15.10 -10.12
CA GLN A 214 -11.77 -16.18 -9.20
C GLN A 214 -10.58 -16.97 -8.63
N ARG A 215 -9.46 -17.09 -9.38
CA ARG A 215 -8.27 -17.83 -8.97
C ARG A 215 -7.35 -17.02 -8.07
N ILE A 216 -7.41 -15.70 -8.18
CA ILE A 216 -6.56 -14.81 -7.37
C ILE A 216 -7.24 -14.38 -6.06
N LEU A 217 -8.57 -14.45 -6.01
CA LEU A 217 -9.34 -13.97 -4.86
C LEU A 217 -8.97 -14.65 -3.53
N PRO A 218 -8.75 -15.97 -3.45
CA PRO A 218 -8.41 -16.62 -2.17
C PRO A 218 -7.11 -16.08 -1.56
N GLY A 219 -6.05 -15.94 -2.34
CA GLY A 219 -4.77 -15.41 -1.85
C GLY A 219 -4.82 -13.92 -1.59
N ALA A 220 -5.59 -13.15 -2.37
CA ALA A 220 -5.81 -11.75 -2.09
C ALA A 220 -6.54 -11.55 -0.75
N LEU A 221 -7.59 -12.34 -0.48
CA LEU A 221 -8.28 -12.34 0.81
C LEU A 221 -7.37 -12.75 1.96
N LEU A 222 -6.57 -13.80 1.77
CA LEU A 222 -5.58 -14.22 2.76
C LEU A 222 -4.59 -13.09 3.06
N THR A 223 -4.08 -12.40 2.03
CA THR A 223 -3.19 -11.25 2.19
C THR A 223 -3.85 -10.15 3.01
N LEU A 224 -5.09 -9.77 2.68
CA LEU A 224 -5.81 -8.71 3.39
C LEU A 224 -6.07 -9.06 4.85
N LEU A 225 -6.50 -10.31 5.14
CA LEU A 225 -6.72 -10.77 6.51
C LEU A 225 -5.42 -10.76 7.33
N LEU A 226 -4.33 -11.24 6.73
CA LEU A 226 -3.03 -11.23 7.40
C LEU A 226 -2.49 -9.80 7.56
N TRP A 227 -2.74 -8.87 6.62
CA TRP A 227 -2.37 -7.47 6.77
C TRP A 227 -3.13 -6.79 7.91
N LEU A 228 -4.43 -7.08 8.08
CA LEU A 228 -5.20 -6.58 9.21
C LEU A 228 -4.64 -7.11 10.55
N ALA A 229 -4.35 -8.39 10.61
CA ALA A 229 -3.75 -9.01 11.81
C ALA A 229 -2.35 -8.44 12.10
N ALA A 230 -1.51 -8.31 11.08
CA ALA A 230 -0.18 -7.74 11.19
C ALA A 230 -0.21 -6.27 11.61
N GLY A 231 -1.15 -5.47 11.06
CA GLY A 231 -1.34 -4.08 11.45
C GLY A 231 -1.72 -3.92 12.92
N GLY A 232 -2.66 -4.75 13.40
CA GLY A 232 -3.04 -4.79 14.81
C GLY A 232 -1.88 -5.20 15.72
N GLY A 233 -1.18 -6.28 15.37
CA GLY A 233 0.00 -6.74 16.11
C GLY A 233 1.13 -5.71 16.11
N PHE A 234 1.35 -5.04 14.97
CA PHE A 234 2.36 -4.00 14.85
C PHE A 234 2.02 -2.75 15.67
N ALA A 235 0.74 -2.37 15.76
CA ALA A 235 0.30 -1.27 16.60
C ALA A 235 0.62 -1.54 18.10
N ILE A 236 0.38 -2.76 18.57
CA ILE A 236 0.74 -3.19 19.92
C ILE A 236 2.27 -3.13 20.11
N TYR A 237 3.03 -3.64 19.14
CA TYR A 237 4.49 -3.60 19.16
C TYR A 237 5.02 -2.18 19.28
N VAL A 238 4.56 -1.26 18.43
CA VAL A 238 4.99 0.15 18.43
C VAL A 238 4.60 0.86 19.74
N SER A 239 3.42 0.58 20.28
CA SER A 239 3.00 1.19 21.55
C SER A 239 3.91 0.80 22.72
N SER A 240 4.42 -0.42 22.73
CA SER A 240 5.40 -0.91 23.71
C SER A 240 6.80 -0.32 23.49
N PHE A 241 7.13 0.07 22.26
CA PHE A 241 8.42 0.67 21.89
C PHE A 241 8.50 2.18 22.14
N ALA A 242 7.36 2.85 22.39
CA ALA A 242 7.33 4.29 22.61
C ALA A 242 8.24 4.77 23.76
N GLN A 243 8.48 3.91 24.74
CA GLN A 243 9.42 4.19 25.85
C GLN A 243 10.91 4.08 25.43
N TYR A 244 11.22 3.30 24.40
CA TYR A 244 12.58 3.11 23.89
C TYR A 244 13.02 4.22 22.93
N SER A 245 12.06 4.95 22.34
CA SER A 245 12.30 5.96 21.32
C SER A 245 13.01 7.23 21.82
N ALA A 246 13.03 7.48 23.12
CA ALA A 246 13.68 8.64 23.70
C ALA A 246 15.21 8.67 23.46
N THR A 247 15.83 7.50 23.38
CA THR A 247 17.29 7.36 23.19
C THR A 247 17.69 7.25 21.71
N TYR A 248 16.79 6.74 20.85
CA TYR A 248 17.06 6.49 19.43
C TYR A 248 16.05 7.17 18.49
N ALA A 249 15.54 8.34 18.85
CA ALA A 249 14.34 9.00 18.31
C ALA A 249 14.18 8.99 16.77
N GLY A 250 15.25 9.16 15.99
CA GLY A 250 15.17 9.11 14.53
C GLY A 250 15.30 7.70 13.93
N LEU A 251 16.14 6.86 14.52
CA LEU A 251 16.45 5.53 14.00
C LEU A 251 15.34 4.52 14.28
N ALA A 252 14.68 4.62 15.44
CA ALA A 252 13.62 3.72 15.85
C ALA A 252 12.41 3.76 14.89
N GLY A 253 12.04 4.95 14.41
CA GLY A 253 10.95 5.12 13.44
C GLY A 253 11.26 4.47 12.09
N ALA A 254 12.46 4.68 11.55
CA ALA A 254 12.89 4.08 10.30
C ALA A 254 12.96 2.54 10.39
N MET A 255 13.48 2.01 11.51
CA MET A 255 13.51 0.56 11.76
C MET A 255 12.10 -0.03 11.88
N ALA A 256 11.20 0.63 12.59
CA ALA A 256 9.82 0.20 12.71
C ALA A 256 9.12 0.17 11.34
N ALA A 257 9.29 1.23 10.54
CA ALA A 257 8.76 1.28 9.17
C ALA A 257 9.31 0.14 8.30
N MET A 258 10.60 -0.14 8.41
CA MET A 258 11.24 -1.21 7.65
C MET A 258 10.74 -2.60 8.05
N ILE A 259 10.57 -2.86 9.35
CA ILE A 259 9.98 -4.11 9.88
C ILE A 259 8.54 -4.26 9.38
N PHE A 260 7.75 -3.17 9.40
CA PHE A 260 6.37 -3.18 8.91
C PHE A 260 6.30 -3.49 7.42
N LEU A 261 7.11 -2.83 6.60
CA LEU A 261 7.19 -3.08 5.15
C LEU A 261 7.66 -4.50 4.85
N TYR A 262 8.63 -5.02 5.59
CA TYR A 262 9.14 -6.37 5.48
C TYR A 262 8.04 -7.42 5.76
N LEU A 263 7.32 -7.25 6.87
CA LEU A 263 6.22 -8.14 7.25
C LEU A 263 5.10 -8.13 6.21
N ASN A 264 4.68 -6.95 5.76
CA ASN A 264 3.63 -6.82 4.75
C ASN A 264 4.06 -7.40 3.39
N SER A 265 5.33 -7.27 3.02
CA SER A 265 5.89 -7.89 1.81
C SER A 265 5.89 -9.42 1.91
N ALA A 266 6.28 -9.98 3.05
CA ALA A 266 6.25 -11.43 3.29
C ALA A 266 4.81 -11.97 3.19
N ILE A 267 3.85 -11.30 3.80
CA ILE A 267 2.43 -11.67 3.74
C ILE A 267 1.91 -11.65 2.30
N LEU A 268 2.27 -10.62 1.52
CA LEU A 268 1.87 -10.50 0.13
C LEU A 268 2.40 -11.68 -0.72
N ILE A 269 3.67 -12.06 -0.53
CA ILE A 269 4.28 -13.20 -1.22
C ILE A 269 3.62 -14.51 -0.80
N ILE A 270 3.33 -14.70 0.49
CA ILE A 270 2.61 -15.89 0.99
C ILE A 270 1.23 -16.00 0.35
N GLY A 271 0.48 -14.89 0.25
CA GLY A 271 -0.82 -14.87 -0.43
C GLY A 271 -0.71 -15.23 -1.92
N ALA A 272 0.34 -14.78 -2.59
CA ALA A 272 0.61 -15.14 -3.98
C ALA A 272 0.98 -16.62 -4.15
N GLU A 273 1.86 -17.15 -3.30
CA GLU A 273 2.24 -18.59 -3.29
C GLU A 273 1.03 -19.47 -2.96
N PHE A 274 0.10 -19.00 -2.11
CA PHE A 274 -1.14 -19.70 -1.82
C PHE A 274 -2.03 -19.83 -3.06
N ASN A 275 -2.18 -18.74 -3.83
CA ASN A 275 -2.88 -18.80 -5.12
C ASN A 275 -2.18 -19.73 -6.11
N GLY A 276 -0.84 -19.67 -6.22
CA GLY A 276 -0.06 -20.56 -7.06
C GLY A 276 -0.29 -22.03 -6.69
N ALA A 277 -0.27 -22.35 -5.39
CA ALA A 277 -0.51 -23.72 -4.90
C ALA A 277 -1.95 -24.19 -5.20
N LEU A 278 -2.95 -23.32 -5.07
CA LEU A 278 -4.34 -23.65 -5.42
C LEU A 278 -4.51 -23.91 -6.93
N ILE A 279 -3.83 -23.15 -7.77
CA ILE A 279 -3.86 -23.35 -9.23
C ILE A 279 -3.26 -24.71 -9.58
N ASP A 280 -2.09 -25.05 -9.03
CA ASP A 280 -1.41 -26.33 -9.30
C ASP A 280 -2.27 -27.52 -8.85
N LEU A 281 -2.85 -27.45 -7.64
CA LEU A 281 -3.74 -28.51 -7.13
C LEU A 281 -5.01 -28.67 -7.98
N ALA A 282 -5.52 -27.59 -8.56
CA ALA A 282 -6.64 -27.65 -9.49
C ALA A 282 -6.25 -28.31 -10.82
N ASP A 283 -5.08 -27.97 -11.34
CA ASP A 283 -4.58 -28.50 -12.60
C ASP A 283 -4.20 -29.99 -12.47
N GLU A 284 -3.65 -30.43 -11.34
CA GLU A 284 -3.43 -31.86 -11.02
C GLU A 284 -4.73 -32.65 -10.98
N ALA A 285 -5.76 -32.11 -10.29
CA ALA A 285 -7.06 -32.77 -10.21
C ALA A 285 -7.73 -32.93 -11.58
N ASN A 286 -7.59 -31.95 -12.46
CA ASN A 286 -8.14 -32.04 -13.82
C ASN A 286 -7.40 -33.06 -14.69
N ARG A 287 -6.05 -33.19 -14.55
CA ARG A 287 -5.27 -34.21 -15.27
C ARG A 287 -5.57 -35.64 -14.82
N ALA A 288 -5.98 -35.82 -13.55
CA ALA A 288 -6.32 -37.14 -13.01
C ALA A 288 -7.74 -37.61 -13.42
N GLN A 289 -8.56 -36.71 -13.97
CA GLN A 289 -9.95 -37.01 -14.41
C GLN A 289 -10.11 -37.14 -15.93
N GLY A 290 -9.08 -36.81 -16.71
CA GLY A 290 -9.05 -36.91 -18.18
C GLY A 290 -8.13 -38.01 -18.64
#